data_f7ef1edf34cfcaff5664a1ec52178d45
#
_entry.id   f7ef1edf34cfcaff5664a1ec52178d45
#
_cell.length_a   1.000
_cell.length_b   1.000
_cell.length_c   1.000
_cell.angle_alpha   90.00
_cell.angle_beta   90.00
_cell.angle_gamma   90.00
#
_symmetry.space_group_name_H-M   'P 1'
#
loop_
_entity.id
_entity.type
_entity.pdbx_description
1 polymer ?
#
loop_
_entity_poly.entity_id
_entity_poly.type
_entity_poly.pdbx_seq_one_letter_code
_entity_poly.pdbx_strand_id
1 'polypeptide(L)'
;PFLDLCIWKGRFPSTKARFCSTELKREVILYKLQFPLIDQGYKIISWQGVRADESPDRAKLPISDNIGDGITNFRPIHKWSAQDCFDMHFKHHVEPNPLYKQGMGRVGCMPCIHCNKAELRAIADRFPKEIDRIQYWERKVGAASRRGSATLFTSDKRGHGIKELVEWSKTTRGGKHYDLIPLTEDQSACSSVYGLCE
;
A
#
# COMPACT_ATOMS: atom_id res chain seq x y z
N PRO A 1 -6.57 -15.48 1.44
CA PRO A 1 -7.37 -14.43 2.10
C PRO A 1 -7.73 -13.28 1.16
N PHE A 2 -6.76 -12.59 0.49
CA PHE A 2 -7.09 -11.45 -0.37
C PHE A 2 -7.88 -11.87 -1.62
N LEU A 3 -7.41 -12.89 -2.34
CA LEU A 3 -8.09 -13.41 -3.51
C LEU A 3 -9.48 -13.93 -3.16
N ASP A 4 -9.59 -14.70 -2.08
CA ASP A 4 -10.88 -15.28 -1.64
C ASP A 4 -11.90 -14.20 -1.33
N LEU A 5 -11.45 -13.12 -0.65
CA LEU A 5 -12.30 -11.98 -0.37
C LEU A 5 -12.74 -11.27 -1.66
N CYS A 6 -11.85 -11.11 -2.62
CA CYS A 6 -12.19 -10.52 -3.93
C CYS A 6 -13.18 -11.41 -4.71
N ILE A 7 -13.00 -12.72 -4.68
CA ILE A 7 -13.93 -13.69 -5.31
C ILE A 7 -15.29 -13.59 -4.63
N TRP A 8 -15.35 -13.62 -3.30
CA TRP A 8 -16.59 -13.51 -2.55
C TRP A 8 -17.34 -12.21 -2.85
N LYS A 9 -16.62 -11.09 -2.99
CA LYS A 9 -17.20 -9.78 -3.36
C LYS A 9 -17.45 -9.63 -4.87
N GLY A 10 -16.96 -10.54 -5.70
CA GLY A 10 -17.04 -10.47 -7.16
C GLY A 10 -16.33 -9.25 -7.76
N ARG A 11 -15.35 -8.68 -7.05
CA ARG A 11 -14.59 -7.49 -7.49
C ARG A 11 -13.31 -7.29 -6.70
N PHE A 12 -12.39 -6.52 -7.27
CA PHE A 12 -11.24 -5.98 -6.54
C PHE A 12 -11.61 -4.75 -5.69
N PRO A 13 -10.81 -4.41 -4.67
CA PRO A 13 -10.94 -3.15 -3.97
C PRO A 13 -10.67 -1.98 -4.92
N SER A 14 -11.21 -0.81 -4.58
CA SER A 14 -10.98 0.42 -5.32
C SER A 14 -10.58 1.54 -4.37
N THR A 15 -10.17 2.69 -4.91
CA THR A 15 -9.86 3.89 -4.11
C THR A 15 -11.02 4.35 -3.24
N LYS A 16 -12.27 4.10 -3.68
CA LYS A 16 -13.50 4.44 -2.95
C LYS A 16 -13.99 3.33 -2.02
N ALA A 17 -13.58 2.09 -2.24
CA ALA A 17 -14.06 0.92 -1.48
C ALA A 17 -12.87 0.02 -1.14
N ARG A 18 -12.12 0.43 -0.13
CA ARG A 18 -10.84 -0.18 0.32
C ARG A 18 -11.07 -1.33 1.31
N PHE A 19 -11.93 -2.28 0.98
CA PHE A 19 -12.23 -3.41 1.86
C PHE A 19 -10.98 -4.26 2.22
N CYS A 20 -9.93 -4.22 1.40
CA CYS A 20 -8.66 -4.85 1.74
C CYS A 20 -8.00 -4.23 2.99
N SER A 21 -8.14 -2.90 3.21
CA SER A 21 -7.65 -2.25 4.41
C SER A 21 -8.60 -2.46 5.59
N THR A 22 -9.90 -2.41 5.34
CA THR A 22 -10.91 -2.55 6.39
C THR A 22 -10.96 -3.99 6.91
N GLU A 23 -11.27 -4.95 6.04
CA GLU A 23 -11.59 -6.32 6.45
C GLU A 23 -10.36 -7.21 6.68
N LEU A 24 -9.24 -6.97 5.98
CA LEU A 24 -8.04 -7.80 6.11
C LEU A 24 -6.97 -7.22 7.06
N LYS A 25 -7.11 -5.96 7.49
CA LYS A 25 -6.16 -5.32 8.39
C LYS A 25 -6.87 -4.79 9.63
N ARG A 26 -7.67 -3.71 9.49
CA ARG A 26 -8.27 -3.03 10.64
C ARG A 26 -9.17 -3.94 11.47
N GLU A 27 -10.12 -4.60 10.86
CA GLU A 27 -11.06 -5.48 11.57
C GLU A 27 -10.37 -6.68 12.18
N VAL A 28 -9.38 -7.25 11.51
CA VAL A 28 -8.60 -8.35 12.08
C VAL A 28 -7.90 -7.92 13.37
N ILE A 29 -7.27 -6.74 13.37
CA ILE A 29 -6.61 -6.20 14.57
C ILE A 29 -7.63 -5.92 15.67
N LEU A 30 -8.75 -5.27 15.35
CA LEU A 30 -9.80 -4.96 16.31
C LEU A 30 -10.38 -6.22 16.95
N TYR A 31 -10.91 -7.15 16.13
CA TYR A 31 -11.65 -8.31 16.62
C TYR A 31 -10.78 -9.45 17.14
N LYS A 32 -9.55 -9.59 16.63
CA LYS A 32 -8.67 -10.71 17.03
C LYS A 32 -7.68 -10.34 18.13
N LEU A 33 -7.42 -9.05 18.32
CA LEU A 33 -6.42 -8.60 19.29
C LEU A 33 -6.98 -7.58 20.27
N GLN A 34 -7.53 -6.45 19.81
CA GLN A 34 -7.84 -5.33 20.70
C GLN A 34 -9.08 -5.60 21.55
N PHE A 35 -10.20 -6.00 20.98
CA PHE A 35 -11.42 -6.28 21.75
C PHE A 35 -11.25 -7.40 22.78
N PRO A 36 -10.62 -8.55 22.47
CA PRO A 36 -10.37 -9.57 23.49
C PRO A 36 -9.51 -9.09 24.68
N LEU A 37 -8.61 -8.13 24.46
CA LEU A 37 -7.83 -7.53 25.55
C LEU A 37 -8.67 -6.53 26.35
N ILE A 38 -9.55 -5.78 25.71
CA ILE A 38 -10.47 -4.85 26.37
C ILE A 38 -11.45 -5.62 27.25
N ASP A 39 -11.98 -6.74 26.77
CA ASP A 39 -12.89 -7.61 27.54
C ASP A 39 -12.20 -8.18 28.79
N GLN A 40 -10.87 -8.28 28.79
CA GLN A 40 -10.06 -8.64 29.97
C GLN A 40 -9.74 -7.43 30.87
N GLY A 41 -10.24 -6.24 30.56
CA GLY A 41 -10.04 -5.02 31.35
C GLY A 41 -8.79 -4.20 30.98
N TYR A 42 -8.09 -4.54 29.89
CA TYR A 42 -6.92 -3.76 29.45
C TYR A 42 -7.35 -2.50 28.70
N LYS A 43 -6.58 -1.42 28.90
CA LYS A 43 -6.62 -0.22 28.04
C LYS A 43 -5.59 -0.38 26.93
N ILE A 44 -5.97 -0.08 25.69
CA ILE A 44 -5.12 -0.27 24.51
C ILE A 44 -4.52 1.07 24.08
N ILE A 45 -3.19 1.09 23.91
CA ILE A 45 -2.49 2.15 23.19
C ILE A 45 -2.02 1.58 21.86
N SER A 46 -2.70 1.97 20.78
CA SER A 46 -2.40 1.54 19.42
C SER A 46 -1.33 2.45 18.82
N TRP A 47 -0.10 1.96 18.71
CA TRP A 47 1.01 2.68 18.08
C TRP A 47 0.90 2.59 16.57
N GLN A 48 0.89 3.73 15.90
CA GLN A 48 0.70 3.85 14.47
C GLN A 48 1.90 4.56 13.81
N GLY A 49 2.49 3.93 12.81
CA GLY A 49 3.59 4.50 12.01
C GLY A 49 3.09 5.50 10.95
N VAL A 50 2.21 6.42 11.34
CA VAL A 50 1.62 7.43 10.45
C VAL A 50 2.45 8.72 10.51
N ARG A 51 2.78 9.28 9.34
CA ARG A 51 3.48 10.55 9.19
C ARG A 51 2.62 11.58 8.45
N ALA A 52 2.75 12.85 8.84
CA ALA A 52 1.98 13.96 8.26
C ALA A 52 2.34 14.22 6.78
N ASP A 53 3.57 13.96 6.37
CA ASP A 53 4.05 14.19 5.01
C ASP A 53 3.52 13.20 3.96
N GLU A 54 2.90 12.11 4.42
CA GLU A 54 2.39 11.05 3.53
C GLU A 54 1.11 11.45 2.78
N SER A 55 0.26 12.28 3.37
CA SER A 55 -0.93 12.82 2.70
C SER A 55 -1.57 13.97 3.48
N PRO A 56 -2.37 14.85 2.81
CA PRO A 56 -3.11 15.92 3.49
C PRO A 56 -4.06 15.43 4.58
N ASP A 57 -4.64 14.24 4.39
CA ASP A 57 -5.55 13.66 5.39
C ASP A 57 -4.80 13.17 6.62
N ARG A 58 -3.60 12.59 6.43
CA ARG A 58 -2.73 12.19 7.54
C ARG A 58 -2.17 13.39 8.30
N ALA A 59 -1.86 14.47 7.60
CA ALA A 59 -1.41 15.71 8.24
C ALA A 59 -2.42 16.30 9.23
N LYS A 60 -3.72 16.05 9.03
CA LYS A 60 -4.80 16.51 9.91
C LYS A 60 -4.97 15.64 11.16
N LEU A 61 -4.39 14.46 11.20
CA LEU A 61 -4.52 13.57 12.34
C LEU A 61 -3.77 14.13 13.55
N PRO A 62 -4.31 14.05 14.76
CA PRO A 62 -3.59 14.40 15.97
C PRO A 62 -2.51 13.36 16.29
N ILE A 63 -1.50 13.75 17.07
CA ILE A 63 -0.46 12.82 17.57
C ILE A 63 -1.10 11.69 18.40
N SER A 64 -2.15 12.02 19.15
CA SER A 64 -2.90 11.04 19.93
C SER A 64 -4.39 11.37 19.92
N ASP A 65 -5.23 10.36 19.80
CA ASP A 65 -6.69 10.46 19.88
C ASP A 65 -7.29 9.23 20.54
N ASN A 66 -8.29 9.45 21.37
CA ASN A 66 -9.10 8.37 21.93
C ASN A 66 -10.27 8.09 20.96
N ILE A 67 -10.38 6.86 20.50
CA ILE A 67 -11.41 6.45 19.53
C ILE A 67 -12.60 5.72 20.17
N GLY A 68 -12.67 5.69 21.49
CA GLY A 68 -13.68 4.97 22.25
C GLY A 68 -13.22 3.57 22.67
N ASP A 69 -14.10 2.87 23.39
CA ASP A 69 -13.92 1.47 23.80
C ASP A 69 -12.57 1.15 24.50
N GLY A 70 -11.96 2.14 25.16
CA GLY A 70 -10.67 1.95 25.83
C GLY A 70 -9.46 1.93 24.89
N ILE A 71 -9.60 2.35 23.62
CA ILE A 71 -8.53 2.41 22.63
C ILE A 71 -8.07 3.85 22.42
N THR A 72 -6.78 4.06 22.58
CA THR A 72 -6.11 5.33 22.24
C THR A 72 -5.11 5.08 21.12
N ASN A 73 -5.25 5.78 20.00
CA ASN A 73 -4.22 5.81 18.95
C ASN A 73 -3.07 6.72 19.39
N PHE A 74 -1.85 6.31 19.09
CA PHE A 74 -0.66 7.12 19.32
C PHE A 74 0.24 7.06 18.08
N ARG A 75 0.64 8.22 17.56
CA ARG A 75 1.43 8.39 16.32
C ARG A 75 2.77 9.07 16.64
N PRO A 76 3.73 8.33 17.21
CA PRO A 76 4.98 8.90 17.71
C PRO A 76 5.82 9.58 16.63
N ILE A 77 5.73 9.10 15.40
CA ILE A 77 6.50 9.60 14.26
C ILE A 77 5.69 10.56 13.36
N HIS A 78 4.56 11.08 13.84
CA HIS A 78 3.65 11.90 13.02
C HIS A 78 4.34 13.10 12.36
N LYS A 79 5.29 13.72 13.06
CA LYS A 79 6.04 14.89 12.57
C LYS A 79 7.33 14.55 11.82
N TRP A 80 7.66 13.28 11.66
CA TRP A 80 8.88 12.84 10.99
C TRP A 80 8.74 12.91 9.47
N SER A 81 9.84 13.25 8.81
CA SER A 81 9.99 13.05 7.37
C SER A 81 10.33 11.59 7.04
N ALA A 82 10.32 11.24 5.77
CA ALA A 82 10.81 9.94 5.32
C ALA A 82 12.31 9.77 5.68
N GLN A 83 13.10 10.84 5.54
CA GLN A 83 14.52 10.84 5.87
C GLN A 83 14.76 10.56 7.36
N ASP A 84 13.99 11.17 8.26
CA ASP A 84 14.12 10.91 9.70
C ASP A 84 13.91 9.43 10.03
N CYS A 85 13.00 8.76 9.31
CA CYS A 85 12.80 7.32 9.49
C CYS A 85 14.03 6.51 9.06
N PHE A 86 14.63 6.82 7.90
CA PHE A 86 15.85 6.15 7.45
C PHE A 86 17.05 6.47 8.35
N ASP A 87 17.20 7.71 8.80
CA ASP A 87 18.25 8.10 9.73
C ASP A 87 18.16 7.33 11.05
N MET A 88 16.92 7.08 11.51
CA MET A 88 16.70 6.25 12.69
C MET A 88 17.08 4.79 12.46
N HIS A 89 16.80 4.23 11.27
CA HIS A 89 17.29 2.91 10.87
C HIS A 89 18.81 2.83 10.94
N PHE A 90 19.52 3.82 10.36
CA PHE A 90 20.99 3.87 10.39
C PHE A 90 21.52 4.04 11.81
N LYS A 91 20.93 4.95 12.59
CA LYS A 91 21.32 5.21 13.98
C LYS A 91 21.26 3.96 14.85
N HIS A 92 20.26 3.10 14.62
CA HIS A 92 20.05 1.91 15.43
C HIS A 92 20.52 0.62 14.75
N HIS A 93 21.26 0.72 13.64
CA HIS A 93 21.78 -0.42 12.88
C HIS A 93 20.69 -1.42 12.47
N VAL A 94 19.47 -0.92 12.19
CA VAL A 94 18.35 -1.70 11.68
C VAL A 94 18.32 -1.54 10.16
N GLU A 95 18.48 -2.62 9.42
CA GLU A 95 18.44 -2.54 7.96
C GLU A 95 17.03 -2.17 7.47
N PRO A 96 16.88 -1.14 6.61
CA PRO A 96 15.64 -0.88 5.90
C PRO A 96 15.29 -2.04 4.98
N ASN A 97 14.00 -2.13 4.59
CA ASN A 97 13.58 -3.16 3.66
C ASN A 97 14.43 -3.13 2.37
N PRO A 98 15.04 -4.25 1.95
CA PRO A 98 15.97 -4.29 0.80
C PRO A 98 15.35 -3.85 -0.53
N LEU A 99 14.02 -3.83 -0.65
CA LEU A 99 13.34 -3.33 -1.84
C LEU A 99 13.59 -1.83 -2.08
N TYR A 100 13.82 -1.04 -1.01
CA TYR A 100 14.23 0.36 -1.16
C TYR A 100 15.56 0.48 -1.88
N LYS A 101 16.55 -0.36 -1.51
CA LYS A 101 17.86 -0.42 -2.20
C LYS A 101 17.73 -0.85 -3.66
N GLN A 102 16.67 -1.54 -4.02
CA GLN A 102 16.36 -1.92 -5.40
C GLN A 102 15.58 -0.84 -6.16
N GLY A 103 15.44 0.36 -5.60
CA GLY A 103 14.76 1.47 -6.25
C GLY A 103 13.23 1.40 -6.22
N MET A 104 12.65 0.60 -5.32
CA MET A 104 11.22 0.64 -5.08
C MET A 104 10.89 1.87 -4.22
N GLY A 105 10.14 2.82 -4.77
CA GLY A 105 9.72 4.03 -4.04
C GLY A 105 8.70 3.75 -2.94
N ARG A 106 8.11 2.56 -2.96
CA ARG A 106 7.11 2.12 -1.99
C ARG A 106 7.21 0.63 -1.77
N VAL A 107 7.17 0.23 -0.51
CA VAL A 107 7.19 -1.17 -0.10
C VAL A 107 5.88 -1.52 0.62
N GLY A 108 5.10 -2.43 0.03
CA GLY A 108 3.79 -2.83 0.53
C GLY A 108 3.19 -3.93 -0.34
N CYS A 109 1.89 -3.84 -0.64
CA CYS A 109 1.24 -4.76 -1.57
C CYS A 109 1.85 -4.63 -2.98
N MET A 110 2.11 -5.74 -3.64
CA MET A 110 2.82 -5.80 -4.93
C MET A 110 1.95 -6.44 -6.03
N PRO A 111 1.31 -5.63 -6.90
CA PRO A 111 1.06 -4.19 -6.77
C PRO A 111 -0.11 -3.85 -5.84
N CYS A 112 -0.13 -2.63 -5.33
CA CYS A 112 -1.28 -2.07 -4.63
C CYS A 112 -2.25 -1.41 -5.63
N ILE A 113 -3.53 -1.30 -5.27
CA ILE A 113 -4.53 -0.54 -6.05
C ILE A 113 -4.18 0.95 -6.21
N HIS A 114 -3.33 1.49 -5.34
CA HIS A 114 -2.79 2.85 -5.41
C HIS A 114 -1.42 2.92 -6.09
N CYS A 115 -0.98 1.83 -6.72
CA CYS A 115 0.29 1.78 -7.44
C CYS A 115 0.32 2.83 -8.55
N ASN A 116 1.36 3.63 -8.59
CA ASN A 116 1.56 4.58 -9.65
C ASN A 116 2.24 3.92 -10.88
N LYS A 117 2.37 4.68 -11.98
CA LYS A 117 2.91 4.18 -13.23
C LYS A 117 4.33 3.66 -13.13
N ALA A 118 5.20 4.37 -12.40
CA ALA A 118 6.60 4.00 -12.22
C ALA A 118 6.75 2.75 -11.34
N GLU A 119 5.97 2.67 -10.27
CA GLU A 119 5.93 1.47 -9.41
C GLU A 119 5.47 0.25 -10.20
N LEU A 120 4.39 0.39 -11.00
CA LEU A 120 3.90 -0.72 -11.82
C LEU A 120 4.96 -1.21 -12.80
N ARG A 121 5.68 -0.29 -13.46
CA ARG A 121 6.80 -0.63 -14.33
C ARG A 121 7.91 -1.34 -13.57
N ALA A 122 8.34 -0.80 -12.44
CA ALA A 122 9.39 -1.38 -11.61
C ALA A 122 9.02 -2.80 -11.12
N ILE A 123 7.74 -3.02 -10.76
CA ILE A 123 7.23 -4.35 -10.39
C ILE A 123 7.27 -5.29 -11.60
N ALA A 124 6.81 -4.84 -12.76
CA ALA A 124 6.79 -5.68 -13.96
C ALA A 124 8.20 -6.09 -14.42
N ASP A 125 9.15 -5.19 -14.31
CA ASP A 125 10.53 -5.43 -14.71
C ASP A 125 11.28 -6.36 -13.73
N ARG A 126 11.04 -6.20 -12.42
CA ARG A 126 11.77 -6.96 -11.38
C ARG A 126 11.05 -8.21 -10.89
N PHE A 127 9.72 -8.18 -10.89
CA PHE A 127 8.88 -9.22 -10.32
C PHE A 127 7.79 -9.68 -11.31
N PRO A 128 8.14 -10.15 -12.52
CA PRO A 128 7.18 -10.52 -13.56
C PRO A 128 6.17 -11.58 -13.08
N LYS A 129 6.58 -12.47 -12.19
CA LYS A 129 5.69 -13.48 -11.58
C LYS A 129 4.53 -12.87 -10.82
N GLU A 130 4.71 -11.69 -10.23
CA GLU A 130 3.63 -10.98 -9.54
C GLU A 130 2.56 -10.47 -10.53
N ILE A 131 2.99 -10.03 -11.71
CA ILE A 131 2.08 -9.63 -12.79
C ILE A 131 1.27 -10.83 -13.28
N ASP A 132 1.91 -11.98 -13.47
CA ASP A 132 1.21 -13.22 -13.85
C ASP A 132 0.23 -13.68 -12.76
N ARG A 133 0.61 -13.53 -11.50
CA ARG A 133 -0.27 -13.81 -10.36
C ARG A 133 -1.51 -12.92 -10.39
N ILE A 134 -1.36 -11.63 -10.63
CA ILE A 134 -2.49 -10.70 -10.71
C ILE A 134 -3.38 -11.04 -11.91
N GLN A 135 -2.81 -11.35 -13.06
CA GLN A 135 -3.58 -11.79 -14.24
C GLN A 135 -4.43 -13.04 -13.93
N TYR A 136 -3.84 -14.00 -13.22
CA TYR A 136 -4.59 -15.17 -12.75
C TYR A 136 -5.74 -14.77 -11.83
N TRP A 137 -5.51 -13.85 -10.89
CA TRP A 137 -6.54 -13.36 -9.98
C TRP A 137 -7.66 -12.62 -10.72
N GLU A 138 -7.32 -11.78 -11.70
CA GLU A 138 -8.32 -11.08 -12.53
C GLU A 138 -9.26 -12.07 -13.21
N ARG A 139 -8.74 -13.18 -13.73
CA ARG A 139 -9.58 -14.25 -14.32
C ARG A 139 -10.48 -14.90 -13.26
N LYS A 140 -9.97 -15.22 -12.09
CA LYS A 140 -10.75 -15.86 -11.02
C LYS A 140 -11.85 -14.96 -10.47
N VAL A 141 -11.53 -13.71 -10.19
CA VAL A 141 -12.50 -12.72 -9.70
C VAL A 141 -13.49 -12.35 -10.81
N GLY A 142 -13.03 -12.26 -12.05
CA GLY A 142 -13.88 -12.03 -13.22
C GLY A 142 -14.95 -13.11 -13.39
N ALA A 143 -14.58 -14.38 -13.22
CA ALA A 143 -15.52 -15.50 -13.27
C ALA A 143 -16.59 -15.43 -12.16
N ALA A 144 -16.26 -14.88 -11.00
CA ALA A 144 -17.20 -14.67 -9.88
C ALA A 144 -17.98 -13.34 -9.98
N SER A 145 -17.57 -12.44 -10.85
CA SER A 145 -18.18 -11.13 -11.00
C SER A 145 -19.50 -11.20 -11.78
N ARG A 146 -20.52 -10.47 -11.33
CA ARG A 146 -21.79 -10.29 -12.08
C ARG A 146 -21.61 -9.70 -13.48
N ARG A 147 -20.46 -9.03 -13.72
CA ARG A 147 -20.12 -8.41 -15.02
C ARG A 147 -19.34 -9.36 -15.94
N GLY A 148 -19.01 -10.57 -15.47
CA GLY A 148 -18.16 -11.51 -16.22
C GLY A 148 -16.69 -11.10 -16.32
N SER A 149 -16.29 -9.96 -15.74
CA SER A 149 -14.93 -9.44 -15.76
C SER A 149 -14.59 -8.67 -14.49
N ALA A 150 -13.34 -8.69 -14.10
CA ALA A 150 -12.83 -7.87 -13.00
C ALA A 150 -11.34 -7.60 -13.22
N THR A 151 -10.89 -6.38 -12.93
CA THR A 151 -9.50 -5.96 -13.06
C THR A 151 -9.03 -5.31 -11.77
N LEU A 152 -7.76 -5.50 -11.39
CA LEU A 152 -7.18 -4.92 -10.18
C LEU A 152 -7.23 -3.40 -10.23
N PHE A 153 -6.89 -2.82 -11.37
CA PHE A 153 -7.02 -1.39 -11.63
C PHE A 153 -8.26 -1.10 -12.47
N THR A 154 -8.83 0.09 -12.32
CA THR A 154 -9.97 0.51 -13.13
C THR A 154 -9.64 0.45 -14.62
N SER A 155 -10.42 -0.32 -15.36
CA SER A 155 -10.34 -0.37 -16.82
C SER A 155 -10.71 0.99 -17.43
N ASP A 156 -9.83 1.52 -18.26
CA ASP A 156 -10.04 2.76 -18.99
C ASP A 156 -9.16 2.77 -20.27
N LYS A 157 -8.94 3.95 -20.85
CA LYS A 157 -8.11 4.14 -22.05
C LYS A 157 -6.63 3.69 -21.89
N ARG A 158 -6.19 3.37 -20.68
CA ARG A 158 -4.84 2.85 -20.40
C ARG A 158 -4.75 1.35 -20.62
N GLY A 159 -5.87 0.63 -20.54
CA GLY A 159 -5.97 -0.81 -20.78
C GLY A 159 -7.02 -1.49 -19.92
N HIS A 160 -7.26 -2.75 -20.27
CA HIS A 160 -8.14 -3.69 -19.54
C HIS A 160 -7.28 -4.80 -18.91
N GLY A 161 -7.13 -4.74 -17.59
CA GLY A 161 -6.33 -5.72 -16.86
C GLY A 161 -4.86 -5.40 -16.77
N ILE A 162 -4.18 -6.20 -15.94
CA ILE A 162 -2.82 -5.89 -15.50
C ILE A 162 -1.80 -5.89 -16.64
N LYS A 163 -1.92 -6.79 -17.61
CA LYS A 163 -0.94 -6.89 -18.71
C LYS A 163 -0.94 -5.65 -19.59
N GLU A 164 -2.11 -5.15 -19.99
CA GLU A 164 -2.22 -3.93 -20.81
C GLU A 164 -1.74 -2.69 -20.03
N LEU A 165 -2.03 -2.64 -18.74
CA LEU A 165 -1.53 -1.57 -17.87
C LEU A 165 -0.01 -1.61 -17.69
N VAL A 166 0.60 -2.79 -17.68
CA VAL A 166 2.06 -2.94 -17.72
C VAL A 166 2.60 -2.38 -19.04
N GLU A 167 2.01 -2.70 -20.19
CA GLU A 167 2.44 -2.13 -21.47
C GLU A 167 2.25 -0.61 -21.50
N TRP A 168 1.13 -0.11 -20.99
CA TRP A 168 0.95 1.33 -20.83
C TRP A 168 2.01 1.96 -19.92
N SER A 169 2.43 1.28 -18.87
CA SER A 169 3.46 1.80 -17.97
C SER A 169 4.83 2.03 -18.62
N LYS A 170 5.11 1.33 -19.71
CA LYS A 170 6.34 1.48 -20.50
C LYS A 170 6.31 2.70 -21.43
N THR A 171 5.14 3.30 -21.68
CA THR A 171 5.00 4.45 -22.57
C THR A 171 5.35 5.76 -21.88
N THR A 172 5.62 6.81 -22.66
CA THR A 172 5.81 8.18 -22.14
C THR A 172 4.49 8.89 -21.84
N ARG A 173 3.35 8.35 -22.28
CA ARG A 173 2.01 8.95 -22.12
C ARG A 173 1.56 8.92 -20.66
N GLY A 174 1.09 10.05 -20.15
CA GLY A 174 0.44 10.16 -18.84
C GLY A 174 1.36 9.94 -17.64
N GLY A 175 2.68 9.98 -17.81
CA GLY A 175 3.67 9.97 -16.73
C GLY A 175 4.34 11.33 -16.58
N LYS A 176 4.75 11.69 -15.36
CA LYS A 176 5.81 12.66 -15.19
C LYS A 176 7.06 12.09 -15.88
N HIS A 177 7.81 12.92 -16.61
CA HIS A 177 9.13 12.52 -17.07
C HIS A 177 9.95 12.08 -15.86
N TYR A 178 10.26 10.80 -15.79
CA TYR A 178 11.28 10.34 -14.87
C TYR A 178 12.60 10.54 -15.59
N ASP A 179 13.37 11.51 -15.16
CA ASP A 179 14.77 11.56 -15.51
C ASP A 179 15.36 10.20 -15.14
N LEU A 180 15.97 9.55 -16.11
CA LEU A 180 16.77 8.34 -15.93
C LEU A 180 18.13 8.72 -15.30
N ILE A 181 18.09 9.59 -14.28
CA ILE A 181 19.27 9.81 -13.46
C ILE A 181 19.44 8.51 -12.68
N PRO A 182 20.56 7.81 -12.83
CA PRO A 182 20.87 6.68 -11.98
C PRO A 182 20.84 7.22 -10.54
N LEU A 183 19.84 6.79 -9.79
CA LEU A 183 19.73 7.12 -8.37
C LEU A 183 21.01 6.61 -7.72
N THR A 184 21.83 7.49 -7.22
CA THR A 184 22.90 7.13 -6.28
C THR A 184 22.23 6.45 -5.09
N GLU A 185 22.92 5.51 -4.44
CA GLU A 185 22.37 4.71 -3.33
C GLU A 185 21.67 5.59 -2.26
N ASP A 186 22.13 6.82 -2.06
CA ASP A 186 21.58 7.79 -1.12
C ASP A 186 20.25 8.43 -1.59
N GLN A 187 19.99 8.52 -2.89
CA GLN A 187 18.76 9.12 -3.42
C GLN A 187 17.60 8.12 -3.49
N SER A 188 17.86 6.82 -3.51
CA SER A 188 16.82 5.78 -3.51
C SER A 188 16.03 5.75 -2.19
N ALA A 189 16.65 6.14 -1.09
CA ALA A 189 16.00 6.25 0.22
C ALA A 189 15.03 7.44 0.31
N CYS A 190 15.38 8.58 -0.32
CA CYS A 190 14.57 9.80 -0.30
C CYS A 190 13.37 9.79 -1.24
N SER A 191 13.33 8.92 -2.25
CA SER A 191 12.23 8.85 -3.21
C SER A 191 10.99 8.11 -2.69
N SER A 192 11.07 7.49 -1.52
CA SER A 192 9.95 6.77 -0.90
C SER A 192 8.99 7.70 -0.17
N VAL A 193 8.50 8.73 -0.85
CA VAL A 193 7.57 9.72 -0.29
C VAL A 193 6.23 9.13 0.15
N TYR A 194 5.99 7.84 -0.11
CA TYR A 194 4.69 7.20 0.13
C TYR A 194 4.82 5.85 0.85
N GLY A 195 5.20 5.90 2.10
CA GLY A 195 5.54 4.71 2.87
C GLY A 195 4.40 3.82 3.32
N LEU A 196 3.13 4.07 3.09
CA LEU A 196 2.06 3.18 3.59
C LEU A 196 0.81 3.19 2.71
N CYS A 197 0.27 1.96 2.51
CA CYS A 197 -1.06 1.76 1.98
C CYS A 197 -2.12 2.12 3.03
N GLU A 198 -2.92 3.12 2.75
CA GLU A 198 -4.27 3.22 3.31
C GLU A 198 -5.29 2.56 2.40
#